data_804160c35c7aea1f46845581b6c40e78
#
_entry.id   804160c35c7aea1f46845581b6c40e78
#
_cell.length_a   1.000
_cell.length_b   1.000
_cell.length_c   1.000
_cell.angle_alpha   90.00
_cell.angle_beta   90.00
_cell.angle_gamma   90.00
#
_symmetry.space_group_name_H-M   'P 1'
#
loop_
_entity.id
_entity.type
_entity.pdbx_description
1 polymer ?
#
loop_
_entity_poly.entity_id
_entity_poly.type
_entity_poly.pdbx_seq_one_letter_code
_entity_poly.pdbx_strand_id
1 'polypeptide(L)'
;TTILSERISDMRFLRLIRKFLNAGYVEDWVFHKSYSGTPQGGIISPILANIYLDKFDKYVKEYIQKFDKGKRRKENPIVKRFGQRKAYLVAKLKRSTDEAERQLLLKQINEIVKERLKYPASDEMDANMKRLKYVRYADDFLIGIIGSKEDCIHVKEDIKQFMAEKLKLELSDEKTLITNARKHAKFLGYDVFVRKSNETHRDKNGHLTRSLDHKIVLYVTTEVMRKKLLEYDAVKITVQKGKEVWKPKGRSYM
;
A
#
# COMPACT_ATOMS: atom_id res chain seq x y z
N THR A 1 25.21 -20.18 3.00
CA THR A 1 25.19 -21.53 2.41
C THR A 1 24.19 -22.45 3.11
N THR A 2 23.96 -22.35 4.41
CA THR A 2 23.04 -23.21 5.19
C THR A 2 21.61 -23.26 4.62
N ILE A 3 21.04 -22.10 4.22
CA ILE A 3 19.71 -22.04 3.60
C ILE A 3 19.68 -22.77 2.24
N LEU A 4 20.76 -22.66 1.46
CA LEU A 4 20.87 -23.38 0.18
C LEU A 4 20.96 -24.89 0.38
N SER A 5 21.68 -25.36 1.40
CA SER A 5 21.83 -26.79 1.69
C SER A 5 20.52 -27.48 2.14
N GLU A 6 19.46 -26.71 2.48
CA GLU A 6 18.13 -27.26 2.71
C GLU A 6 17.49 -27.85 1.44
N ARG A 7 17.94 -27.41 0.26
CA ARG A 7 17.35 -27.79 -1.04
C ARG A 7 18.38 -28.36 -2.04
N ILE A 8 19.65 -28.05 -1.85
CA ILE A 8 20.74 -28.42 -2.77
C ILE A 8 21.71 -29.31 -2.00
N SER A 9 21.84 -30.56 -2.42
CA SER A 9 22.77 -31.54 -1.85
C SER A 9 24.15 -31.55 -2.50
N ASP A 10 24.31 -30.90 -3.68
CA ASP A 10 25.59 -30.84 -4.37
C ASP A 10 26.59 -29.96 -3.61
N MET A 11 27.53 -30.63 -2.95
CA MET A 11 28.59 -29.97 -2.18
C MET A 11 29.60 -29.20 -3.02
N ARG A 12 29.74 -29.53 -4.32
CA ARG A 12 30.64 -28.80 -5.25
C ARG A 12 30.04 -27.44 -5.55
N PHE A 13 28.71 -27.42 -5.83
CA PHE A 13 27.98 -26.19 -6.05
C PHE A 13 27.97 -25.31 -4.80
N LEU A 14 27.68 -25.86 -3.62
CA LEU A 14 27.69 -25.09 -2.37
C LEU A 14 29.06 -24.50 -2.04
N ARG A 15 30.17 -25.22 -2.36
CA ARG A 15 31.51 -24.69 -2.22
C ARG A 15 31.78 -23.56 -3.21
N LEU A 16 31.27 -23.66 -4.44
CA LEU A 16 31.42 -22.60 -5.45
C LEU A 16 30.69 -21.32 -4.96
N ILE A 17 29.45 -21.43 -4.49
CA ILE A 17 28.72 -20.27 -3.91
C ILE A 17 29.51 -19.65 -2.74
N ARG A 18 30.09 -20.46 -1.87
CA ARG A 18 30.92 -19.94 -0.77
C ARG A 18 32.14 -19.17 -1.29
N LYS A 19 32.76 -19.65 -2.36
CA LYS A 19 33.86 -18.92 -3.00
C LYS A 19 33.40 -17.56 -3.53
N PHE A 20 32.24 -17.49 -4.19
CA PHE A 20 31.67 -16.21 -4.65
C PHE A 20 31.39 -15.25 -3.50
N LEU A 21 30.84 -15.74 -2.38
CA LEU A 21 30.58 -14.91 -1.20
C LEU A 21 31.85 -14.33 -0.56
N ASN A 22 32.99 -15.00 -0.74
CA ASN A 22 34.28 -14.60 -0.16
C ASN A 22 35.25 -13.98 -1.17
N ALA A 23 34.85 -13.87 -2.44
CA ALA A 23 35.77 -13.48 -3.50
C ALA A 23 36.25 -12.01 -3.44
N GLY A 24 35.49 -11.14 -2.75
CA GLY A 24 35.74 -9.71 -2.78
C GLY A 24 35.39 -9.09 -4.14
N TYR A 25 35.94 -7.92 -4.43
CA TYR A 25 35.76 -7.22 -5.70
C TYR A 25 37.01 -6.43 -6.08
N VAL A 26 37.11 -6.10 -7.35
CA VAL A 26 38.18 -5.25 -7.87
C VAL A 26 37.55 -3.92 -8.31
N GLU A 27 38.11 -2.82 -7.82
CA GLU A 27 37.73 -1.46 -8.19
C GLU A 27 39.02 -0.68 -8.48
N ASP A 28 39.07 0.01 -9.59
CA ASP A 28 40.28 0.74 -10.06
C ASP A 28 41.55 -0.11 -10.05
N TRP A 29 41.45 -1.38 -10.45
CA TRP A 29 42.54 -2.39 -10.44
C TRP A 29 43.05 -2.74 -9.04
N VAL A 30 42.36 -2.30 -7.96
CA VAL A 30 42.69 -2.65 -6.58
C VAL A 30 41.71 -3.69 -6.06
N PHE A 31 42.25 -4.75 -5.44
CA PHE A 31 41.42 -5.78 -4.82
C PHE A 31 40.92 -5.34 -3.44
N HIS A 32 39.61 -5.45 -3.23
CA HIS A 32 38.96 -5.20 -1.97
C HIS A 32 38.31 -6.48 -1.44
N LYS A 33 38.61 -6.82 -0.20
CA LYS A 33 38.02 -7.96 0.46
C LYS A 33 36.61 -7.59 0.93
N SER A 34 35.62 -8.40 0.56
CA SER A 34 34.24 -8.25 1.09
C SER A 34 34.15 -8.86 2.49
N TYR A 35 33.77 -8.08 3.48
CA TYR A 35 33.55 -8.55 4.85
C TYR A 35 32.11 -9.06 5.10
N SER A 36 31.16 -8.67 4.27
CA SER A 36 29.74 -9.02 4.40
C SER A 36 29.11 -9.39 3.06
N GLY A 37 29.23 -10.67 2.68
CA GLY A 37 28.55 -11.19 1.50
C GLY A 37 29.15 -10.77 0.15
N THR A 38 28.32 -10.74 -0.89
CA THR A 38 28.73 -10.34 -2.24
C THR A 38 28.77 -8.81 -2.38
N PRO A 39 29.69 -8.27 -3.19
CA PRO A 39 29.75 -6.83 -3.44
C PRO A 39 28.46 -6.34 -4.12
N GLN A 40 28.14 -5.06 -3.90
CA GLN A 40 27.01 -4.41 -4.57
C GLN A 40 27.23 -4.44 -6.10
N GLY A 41 26.17 -4.81 -6.84
CA GLY A 41 26.26 -4.97 -8.31
C GLY A 41 26.71 -6.35 -8.79
N GLY A 42 27.06 -7.28 -7.89
CA GLY A 42 27.40 -8.66 -8.29
C GLY A 42 26.20 -9.39 -8.92
N ILE A 43 26.41 -10.10 -10.03
CA ILE A 43 25.36 -10.78 -10.82
C ILE A 43 24.55 -11.78 -9.97
N ILE A 44 25.18 -12.47 -9.04
CA ILE A 44 24.56 -13.49 -8.17
C ILE A 44 23.87 -12.87 -6.93
N SER A 45 24.21 -11.63 -6.57
CA SER A 45 23.74 -10.98 -5.36
C SER A 45 22.21 -10.90 -5.25
N PRO A 46 21.44 -10.50 -6.27
CA PRO A 46 19.99 -10.42 -6.19
C PRO A 46 19.33 -11.78 -5.97
N ILE A 47 19.88 -12.84 -6.56
CA ILE A 47 19.37 -14.20 -6.41
C ILE A 47 19.58 -14.69 -4.97
N LEU A 48 20.79 -14.54 -4.45
CA LEU A 48 21.14 -14.96 -3.09
C LEU A 48 20.37 -14.14 -2.03
N ALA A 49 20.21 -12.83 -2.24
CA ALA A 49 19.40 -11.97 -1.38
C ALA A 49 17.93 -12.43 -1.34
N ASN A 50 17.33 -12.73 -2.50
CA ASN A 50 15.96 -13.22 -2.54
C ASN A 50 15.79 -14.59 -1.89
N ILE A 51 16.74 -15.52 -2.06
CA ILE A 51 16.74 -16.81 -1.37
C ILE A 51 16.84 -16.61 0.16
N TYR A 52 17.68 -15.68 0.60
CA TYR A 52 17.83 -15.36 2.01
C TYR A 52 16.54 -14.76 2.60
N LEU A 53 15.95 -13.79 1.91
CA LEU A 53 14.73 -13.10 2.32
C LEU A 53 13.44 -13.95 2.15
N ASP A 54 13.48 -15.09 1.46
CA ASP A 54 12.36 -16.05 1.44
C ASP A 54 11.99 -16.54 2.85
N LYS A 55 12.95 -16.59 3.78
CA LYS A 55 12.67 -16.88 5.20
C LYS A 55 11.79 -15.80 5.82
N PHE A 56 12.02 -14.53 5.46
CA PHE A 56 11.16 -13.42 5.89
C PHE A 56 9.77 -13.51 5.25
N ASP A 57 9.69 -13.81 3.95
CA ASP A 57 8.41 -13.98 3.26
C ASP A 57 7.56 -15.09 3.90
N LYS A 58 8.17 -16.20 4.30
CA LYS A 58 7.51 -17.30 5.01
C LYS A 58 7.01 -16.88 6.39
N TYR A 59 7.86 -16.19 7.15
CA TYR A 59 7.47 -15.66 8.46
C TYR A 59 6.26 -14.71 8.34
N VAL A 60 6.29 -13.77 7.40
CA VAL A 60 5.18 -12.84 7.20
C VAL A 60 3.90 -13.57 6.76
N LYS A 61 3.99 -14.60 5.92
CA LYS A 61 2.82 -15.42 5.55
C LYS A 61 2.16 -16.10 6.75
N GLU A 62 2.97 -16.68 7.65
CA GLU A 62 2.47 -17.27 8.89
C GLU A 62 1.90 -16.21 9.84
N TYR A 63 2.57 -15.05 9.92
CA TYR A 63 2.11 -13.91 10.71
C TYR A 63 0.75 -13.39 10.23
N ILE A 64 0.53 -13.28 8.92
CA ILE A 64 -0.76 -12.91 8.33
C ILE A 64 -1.88 -13.85 8.79
N GLN A 65 -1.64 -15.16 8.77
CA GLN A 65 -2.64 -16.14 9.20
C GLN A 65 -3.07 -15.97 10.66
N LYS A 66 -2.13 -15.59 11.53
CA LYS A 66 -2.39 -15.34 12.96
C LYS A 66 -3.02 -13.96 13.20
N PHE A 67 -2.62 -12.96 12.42
CA PHE A 67 -3.08 -11.57 12.56
C PHE A 67 -4.49 -11.36 11.99
N ASP A 68 -4.82 -11.99 10.86
CA ASP A 68 -6.09 -11.81 10.18
C ASP A 68 -7.26 -12.28 11.03
N LYS A 69 -8.24 -11.38 11.28
CA LYS A 69 -9.39 -11.62 12.14
C LYS A 69 -10.68 -11.13 11.48
N GLY A 70 -11.77 -11.89 11.69
CA GLY A 70 -13.09 -11.54 11.17
C GLY A 70 -13.24 -11.77 9.66
N LYS A 71 -14.47 -11.86 9.16
CA LYS A 71 -14.78 -12.02 7.72
C LYS A 71 -15.23 -10.70 7.10
N ARG A 72 -15.94 -9.87 7.84
CA ARG A 72 -16.55 -8.62 7.38
C ARG A 72 -16.62 -7.62 8.53
N ARG A 73 -16.40 -6.34 8.23
CA ARG A 73 -16.60 -5.25 9.19
C ARG A 73 -18.08 -5.12 9.56
N LYS A 74 -18.35 -4.67 10.77
CA LYS A 74 -19.70 -4.33 11.22
C LYS A 74 -20.26 -3.19 10.38
N GLU A 75 -21.56 -3.23 10.13
CA GLU A 75 -22.25 -2.13 9.47
C GLU A 75 -22.24 -0.87 10.38
N ASN A 76 -22.03 0.29 9.77
CA ASN A 76 -22.10 1.55 10.51
C ASN A 76 -23.52 1.77 11.05
N PRO A 77 -23.71 1.96 12.37
CA PRO A 77 -25.04 2.12 12.98
C PRO A 77 -25.85 3.26 12.37
N ILE A 78 -25.18 4.36 11.98
CA ILE A 78 -25.82 5.52 11.34
C ILE A 78 -26.39 5.11 9.97
N VAL A 79 -25.59 4.41 9.17
CA VAL A 79 -26.00 3.93 7.84
C VAL A 79 -27.13 2.92 7.94
N LYS A 80 -27.09 2.04 8.94
CA LYS A 80 -28.18 1.10 9.24
C LYS A 80 -29.49 1.81 9.53
N ARG A 81 -29.48 2.88 10.36
CA ARG A 81 -30.65 3.70 10.64
C ARG A 81 -31.24 4.36 9.39
N PHE A 82 -30.37 4.92 8.53
CA PHE A 82 -30.82 5.46 7.23
C PHE A 82 -31.41 4.38 6.33
N GLY A 83 -30.86 3.18 6.33
CA GLY A 83 -31.41 2.04 5.59
C GLY A 83 -32.80 1.65 6.05
N GLN A 84 -33.02 1.56 7.37
CA GLN A 84 -34.32 1.26 7.97
C GLN A 84 -35.35 2.35 7.65
N ARG A 85 -35.00 3.65 7.79
CA ARG A 85 -35.88 4.76 7.47
C ARG A 85 -36.22 4.78 5.98
N LYS A 86 -35.26 4.54 5.09
CA LYS A 86 -35.52 4.41 3.65
C LYS A 86 -36.50 3.27 3.37
N ALA A 87 -36.32 2.09 3.96
CA ALA A 87 -37.19 0.94 3.77
C ALA A 87 -38.64 1.24 4.20
N TYR A 88 -38.80 1.92 5.34
CA TYR A 88 -40.12 2.39 5.79
C TYR A 88 -40.79 3.33 4.79
N LEU A 89 -40.09 4.35 4.29
CA LEU A 89 -40.64 5.30 3.31
C LEU A 89 -40.96 4.64 1.98
N VAL A 90 -40.15 3.67 1.53
CA VAL A 90 -40.43 2.89 0.32
C VAL A 90 -41.67 2.03 0.50
N ALA A 91 -41.86 1.41 1.67
CA ALA A 91 -43.08 0.65 1.95
C ALA A 91 -44.34 1.57 1.98
N LYS A 92 -44.20 2.77 2.54
CA LYS A 92 -45.29 3.78 2.53
C LYS A 92 -45.58 4.24 1.10
N LEU A 93 -44.59 4.54 0.29
CA LEU A 93 -44.72 4.91 -1.13
C LEU A 93 -45.49 3.88 -1.95
N LYS A 94 -45.24 2.58 -1.69
CA LYS A 94 -45.97 1.49 -2.38
C LYS A 94 -47.48 1.43 -2.04
N ARG A 95 -47.85 1.93 -0.87
CA ARG A 95 -49.26 1.92 -0.38
C ARG A 95 -50.00 3.20 -0.72
N SER A 96 -49.30 4.30 -0.96
CA SER A 96 -49.91 5.60 -1.26
C SER A 96 -50.44 5.63 -2.70
N THR A 97 -51.66 6.08 -2.88
CA THR A 97 -52.34 6.32 -4.16
C THR A 97 -52.39 7.81 -4.52
N ASP A 98 -52.14 8.70 -3.55
CA ASP A 98 -52.10 10.15 -3.75
C ASP A 98 -50.77 10.58 -4.39
N GLU A 99 -50.88 11.25 -5.53
CA GLU A 99 -49.68 11.67 -6.29
C GLU A 99 -48.87 12.75 -5.55
N ALA A 100 -49.49 13.65 -4.83
CA ALA A 100 -48.79 14.67 -4.04
C ALA A 100 -48.00 14.04 -2.89
N GLU A 101 -48.60 13.07 -2.18
CA GLU A 101 -47.90 12.31 -1.14
C GLU A 101 -46.76 11.49 -1.72
N ARG A 102 -46.93 10.86 -2.88
CA ARG A 102 -45.89 10.09 -3.56
C ARG A 102 -44.67 10.94 -3.91
N GLN A 103 -44.89 12.13 -4.45
CA GLN A 103 -43.78 13.06 -4.76
C GLN A 103 -43.02 13.51 -3.51
N LEU A 104 -43.74 13.79 -2.42
CA LEU A 104 -43.11 14.13 -1.14
C LEU A 104 -42.28 12.99 -0.59
N LEU A 105 -42.78 11.75 -0.63
CA LEU A 105 -42.05 10.55 -0.20
C LEU A 105 -40.80 10.29 -1.05
N LEU A 106 -40.87 10.47 -2.36
CA LEU A 106 -39.72 10.35 -3.27
C LEU A 106 -38.65 11.39 -2.93
N LYS A 107 -39.05 12.64 -2.64
CA LYS A 107 -38.10 13.68 -2.21
C LYS A 107 -37.39 13.29 -0.91
N GLN A 108 -38.13 12.83 0.10
CA GLN A 108 -37.56 12.37 1.37
C GLN A 108 -36.61 11.17 1.19
N ILE A 109 -36.98 10.20 0.34
CA ILE A 109 -36.10 9.04 0.02
C ILE A 109 -34.80 9.51 -0.61
N ASN A 110 -34.84 10.45 -1.56
CA ASN A 110 -33.67 11.00 -2.20
C ASN A 110 -32.77 11.76 -1.21
N GLU A 111 -33.32 12.51 -0.31
CA GLU A 111 -32.59 13.19 0.76
C GLU A 111 -31.87 12.19 1.68
N ILE A 112 -32.54 11.13 2.12
CA ILE A 112 -31.95 10.07 2.93
C ILE A 112 -30.79 9.38 2.18
N VAL A 113 -30.93 9.12 0.87
CA VAL A 113 -29.87 8.52 0.07
C VAL A 113 -28.65 9.43 0.01
N LYS A 114 -28.85 10.75 -0.20
CA LYS A 114 -27.75 11.73 -0.20
C LYS A 114 -27.05 11.81 1.15
N GLU A 115 -27.82 11.88 2.25
CA GLU A 115 -27.27 11.94 3.61
C GLU A 115 -26.50 10.67 3.96
N ARG A 116 -27.04 9.49 3.64
CA ARG A 116 -26.38 8.21 3.87
C ARG A 116 -24.99 8.15 3.23
N LEU A 117 -24.81 8.73 2.05
CA LEU A 117 -23.54 8.71 1.33
C LEU A 117 -22.43 9.55 2.00
N LYS A 118 -22.77 10.41 2.97
CA LYS A 118 -21.77 11.13 3.76
C LYS A 118 -21.03 10.24 4.76
N TYR A 119 -21.59 9.08 5.08
CA TYR A 119 -21.06 8.15 6.09
C TYR A 119 -20.49 6.88 5.43
N PRO A 120 -19.38 6.32 5.96
CA PRO A 120 -18.88 5.04 5.50
C PRO A 120 -19.89 3.92 5.78
N ALA A 121 -20.04 2.98 4.85
CA ALA A 121 -21.03 1.90 4.96
C ALA A 121 -20.74 0.94 6.14
N SER A 122 -19.47 0.75 6.48
CA SER A 122 -19.03 -0.09 7.59
C SER A 122 -18.21 0.71 8.58
N ASP A 123 -18.12 0.21 9.80
CA ASP A 123 -17.26 0.78 10.84
C ASP A 123 -15.78 0.63 10.44
N GLU A 124 -15.12 1.75 10.20
CA GLU A 124 -13.70 1.76 9.79
C GLU A 124 -12.77 1.29 10.92
N MET A 125 -13.18 1.44 12.18
CA MET A 125 -12.40 1.11 13.39
C MET A 125 -12.89 -0.17 14.08
N ASP A 126 -13.59 -1.06 13.37
CA ASP A 126 -14.05 -2.33 13.94
C ASP A 126 -12.86 -3.21 14.39
N ALA A 127 -12.68 -3.32 15.70
CA ALA A 127 -11.62 -4.11 16.32
C ALA A 127 -11.70 -5.63 16.01
N ASN A 128 -12.86 -6.10 15.53
CA ASN A 128 -13.04 -7.50 15.14
C ASN A 128 -12.65 -7.79 13.69
N MET A 129 -12.23 -6.78 12.95
CA MET A 129 -11.76 -6.91 11.57
C MET A 129 -10.33 -6.45 11.44
N LYS A 130 -9.41 -7.41 11.37
CA LYS A 130 -7.99 -7.14 11.15
C LYS A 130 -7.52 -7.82 9.87
N ARG A 131 -6.69 -7.14 9.09
CA ARG A 131 -6.06 -7.69 7.88
C ARG A 131 -4.66 -7.13 7.74
N LEU A 132 -3.77 -8.00 7.29
CA LEU A 132 -2.42 -7.64 6.91
C LEU A 132 -2.18 -8.07 5.46
N LYS A 133 -1.63 -7.19 4.66
CA LYS A 133 -1.17 -7.46 3.30
C LYS A 133 0.28 -7.03 3.18
N TYR A 134 1.05 -7.82 2.48
CA TYR A 134 2.48 -7.68 2.35
C TYR A 134 2.91 -7.77 0.89
N VAL A 135 3.83 -6.92 0.50
CA VAL A 135 4.53 -6.98 -0.78
C VAL A 135 5.99 -6.61 -0.57
N ARG A 136 6.89 -7.32 -1.23
CA ARG A 136 8.33 -7.07 -1.20
C ARG A 136 8.89 -7.02 -2.61
N TYR A 137 9.84 -6.14 -2.82
CA TYR A 137 10.67 -6.05 -4.00
C TYR A 137 12.13 -5.91 -3.55
N ALA A 138 12.95 -6.93 -3.78
CA ALA A 138 14.30 -7.06 -3.24
C ALA A 138 14.32 -6.88 -1.70
N ASP A 139 14.99 -5.87 -1.20
CA ASP A 139 15.08 -5.49 0.21
C ASP A 139 13.97 -4.51 0.67
N ASP A 140 13.30 -3.85 -0.28
CA ASP A 140 12.18 -2.97 0.03
C ASP A 140 10.88 -3.75 0.25
N PHE A 141 10.12 -3.41 1.28
CA PHE A 141 8.80 -3.99 1.51
C PHE A 141 7.77 -2.98 2.00
N LEU A 142 6.50 -3.28 1.71
CA LEU A 142 5.36 -2.50 2.15
C LEU A 142 4.35 -3.41 2.82
N ILE A 143 3.86 -3.00 3.99
CA ILE A 143 2.84 -3.72 4.75
C ILE A 143 1.62 -2.82 4.90
N GLY A 144 0.48 -3.27 4.39
CA GLY A 144 -0.81 -2.63 4.59
C GLY A 144 -1.58 -3.31 5.71
N ILE A 145 -1.98 -2.54 6.73
CA ILE A 145 -2.68 -3.06 7.91
C ILE A 145 -4.06 -2.43 8.02
N ILE A 146 -5.07 -3.26 8.18
CA ILE A 146 -6.38 -2.88 8.72
C ILE A 146 -6.37 -3.26 10.20
N GLY A 147 -6.28 -2.25 11.06
CA GLY A 147 -6.16 -2.40 12.51
C GLY A 147 -5.92 -1.07 13.19
N SER A 148 -5.64 -1.08 14.47
CA SER A 148 -5.29 0.10 15.26
C SER A 148 -3.83 0.54 14.99
N LYS A 149 -3.46 1.71 15.53
CA LYS A 149 -2.06 2.16 15.50
C LYS A 149 -1.17 1.26 16.35
N GLU A 150 -1.69 0.78 17.47
CA GLU A 150 -1.01 -0.17 18.35
C GLU A 150 -0.72 -1.49 17.61
N ASP A 151 -1.66 -2.00 16.83
CA ASP A 151 -1.43 -3.18 15.97
C ASP A 151 -0.25 -2.95 15.00
N CYS A 152 -0.16 -1.75 14.42
CA CYS A 152 0.95 -1.42 13.52
C CYS A 152 2.29 -1.37 14.26
N ILE A 153 2.31 -0.87 15.49
CA ILE A 153 3.52 -0.82 16.32
C ILE A 153 3.97 -2.24 16.65
N HIS A 154 3.07 -3.10 17.13
CA HIS A 154 3.38 -4.50 17.43
C HIS A 154 3.90 -5.26 16.20
N VAL A 155 3.26 -5.10 15.04
CA VAL A 155 3.74 -5.72 13.79
C VAL A 155 5.15 -5.24 13.44
N LYS A 156 5.45 -3.94 13.60
CA LYS A 156 6.79 -3.40 13.34
C LYS A 156 7.83 -4.00 14.30
N GLU A 157 7.51 -4.10 15.57
CA GLU A 157 8.39 -4.66 16.61
C GLU A 157 8.66 -6.14 16.37
N ASP A 158 7.63 -6.94 16.12
CA ASP A 158 7.75 -8.37 15.83
C ASP A 158 8.61 -8.64 14.59
N ILE A 159 8.43 -7.84 13.54
CA ILE A 159 9.26 -7.92 12.34
C ILE A 159 10.71 -7.52 12.65
N LYS A 160 10.93 -6.45 13.39
CA LYS A 160 12.26 -6.00 13.80
C LYS A 160 12.99 -7.09 14.60
N GLN A 161 12.29 -7.71 15.54
CA GLN A 161 12.84 -8.81 16.33
C GLN A 161 13.18 -10.02 15.45
N PHE A 162 12.28 -10.46 14.58
CA PHE A 162 12.53 -11.56 13.66
C PHE A 162 13.74 -11.30 12.76
N MET A 163 13.84 -10.11 12.17
CA MET A 163 14.97 -9.72 11.31
C MET A 163 16.29 -9.78 12.07
N ALA A 164 16.33 -9.24 13.30
CA ALA A 164 17.54 -9.23 14.12
C ALA A 164 17.92 -10.63 14.60
N GLU A 165 16.98 -11.39 15.13
CA GLU A 165 17.28 -12.69 15.76
C GLU A 165 17.51 -13.82 14.75
N LYS A 166 16.67 -13.91 13.73
CA LYS A 166 16.67 -15.03 12.77
C LYS A 166 17.50 -14.75 11.51
N LEU A 167 17.46 -13.52 11.03
CA LEU A 167 18.17 -13.16 9.81
C LEU A 167 19.46 -12.36 10.05
N LYS A 168 19.72 -11.93 11.28
CA LYS A 168 20.87 -11.07 11.61
C LYS A 168 20.93 -9.82 10.73
N LEU A 169 19.75 -9.26 10.42
CA LEU A 169 19.58 -8.05 9.65
C LEU A 169 18.99 -6.96 10.55
N GLU A 170 19.47 -5.75 10.37
CA GLU A 170 18.93 -4.57 11.06
C GLU A 170 17.89 -3.88 10.20
N LEU A 171 16.76 -3.56 10.80
CA LEU A 171 15.72 -2.77 10.17
C LEU A 171 16.02 -1.28 10.40
N SER A 172 16.15 -0.51 9.32
CA SER A 172 16.36 0.94 9.43
C SER A 172 15.12 1.62 10.02
N ASP A 173 15.23 2.13 11.24
CA ASP A 173 14.13 2.84 11.91
C ASP A 173 13.75 4.13 11.18
N GLU A 174 14.70 4.81 10.55
CA GLU A 174 14.46 6.04 9.77
C GLU A 174 13.63 5.78 8.51
N LYS A 175 13.80 4.62 7.88
CA LYS A 175 13.09 4.23 6.64
C LYS A 175 11.81 3.47 6.94
N THR A 176 11.72 2.79 8.08
CA THR A 176 10.56 1.97 8.45
C THR A 176 9.55 2.78 9.25
N LEU A 177 8.71 3.49 8.54
CA LEU A 177 7.72 4.42 9.10
C LEU A 177 6.33 3.79 9.18
N ILE A 178 5.60 4.10 10.25
CA ILE A 178 4.17 3.83 10.36
C ILE A 178 3.42 5.04 9.82
N THR A 179 2.81 4.89 8.65
CA THR A 179 2.11 5.97 7.96
C THR A 179 0.61 5.68 7.92
N ASN A 180 -0.21 6.67 8.25
CA ASN A 180 -1.65 6.54 8.09
C ASN A 180 -1.98 6.34 6.60
N ALA A 181 -2.85 5.36 6.29
CA ALA A 181 -3.19 5.00 4.91
C ALA A 181 -3.78 6.14 4.06
N ARG A 182 -4.28 7.22 4.69
CA ARG A 182 -4.72 8.44 3.99
C ARG A 182 -3.57 9.40 3.65
N LYS A 183 -2.38 9.17 4.23
CA LYS A 183 -1.15 9.91 3.91
C LYS A 183 -0.34 9.10 2.90
N HIS A 184 0.61 9.77 2.25
CA HIS A 184 1.46 9.15 1.25
C HIS A 184 2.56 8.32 1.89
N ALA A 185 2.58 7.02 1.61
CA ALA A 185 3.68 6.12 1.94
C ALA A 185 4.55 5.93 0.69
N LYS A 186 5.85 6.23 0.78
CA LYS A 186 6.78 6.07 -0.35
C LYS A 186 7.15 4.60 -0.52
N PHE A 187 7.00 4.07 -1.73
CA PHE A 187 7.42 2.72 -2.08
C PHE A 187 7.83 2.65 -3.56
N LEU A 188 9.06 2.24 -3.84
CA LEU A 188 9.62 2.09 -5.20
C LEU A 188 9.45 3.32 -6.11
N GLY A 189 9.60 4.52 -5.55
CA GLY A 189 9.44 5.78 -6.29
C GLY A 189 7.98 6.22 -6.49
N TYR A 190 7.03 5.50 -5.88
CA TYR A 190 5.62 5.85 -5.88
C TYR A 190 5.16 6.29 -4.49
N ASP A 191 4.19 7.19 -4.47
CA ASP A 191 3.37 7.51 -3.32
C ASP A 191 2.14 6.60 -3.32
N VAL A 192 2.03 5.76 -2.27
CA VAL A 192 0.93 4.81 -2.08
C VAL A 192 0.01 5.36 -1.00
N PHE A 193 -1.27 5.50 -1.28
CA PHE A 193 -2.25 5.94 -0.28
C PHE A 193 -3.67 5.49 -0.63
N VAL A 194 -4.57 5.58 0.35
CA VAL A 194 -5.99 5.27 0.19
C VAL A 194 -6.76 6.56 -0.04
N ARG A 195 -7.34 6.71 -1.22
CA ARG A 195 -8.11 7.90 -1.58
C ARG A 195 -9.39 7.98 -0.76
N LYS A 196 -9.70 9.17 -0.26
CA LYS A 196 -11.00 9.54 0.27
C LYS A 196 -11.66 10.50 -0.71
N SER A 197 -12.85 10.16 -1.18
CA SER A 197 -13.63 11.04 -2.03
C SER A 197 -15.06 11.13 -1.48
N ASN A 198 -15.60 12.33 -1.48
CA ASN A 198 -17.01 12.57 -1.20
C ASN A 198 -17.83 12.75 -2.50
N GLU A 199 -17.17 12.63 -3.65
CA GLU A 199 -17.84 12.69 -4.95
C GLU A 199 -18.77 11.50 -5.14
N THR A 200 -19.90 11.74 -5.74
CA THR A 200 -20.89 10.73 -6.05
C THR A 200 -21.13 10.67 -7.55
N HIS A 201 -21.38 9.48 -8.06
CA HIS A 201 -21.81 9.25 -9.43
C HIS A 201 -22.97 8.25 -9.44
N ARG A 202 -23.69 8.17 -10.56
CA ARG A 202 -24.68 7.13 -10.77
C ARG A 202 -24.02 5.91 -11.40
N ASP A 203 -24.30 4.75 -10.83
CA ASP A 203 -23.88 3.48 -11.41
C ASP A 203 -24.73 3.12 -12.67
N LYS A 204 -24.43 1.97 -13.28
CA LYS A 204 -25.14 1.48 -14.48
C LYS A 204 -26.65 1.28 -14.24
N ASN A 205 -27.07 1.10 -13.00
CA ASN A 205 -28.45 0.91 -12.58
C ASN A 205 -29.11 2.22 -12.09
N GLY A 206 -28.43 3.36 -12.26
CA GLY A 206 -28.92 4.67 -11.83
C GLY A 206 -28.78 4.95 -10.33
N HIS A 207 -28.19 4.03 -9.55
CA HIS A 207 -28.01 4.23 -8.13
C HIS A 207 -26.88 5.20 -7.84
N LEU A 208 -27.09 6.11 -6.89
CA LEU A 208 -26.07 7.04 -6.44
C LEU A 208 -25.04 6.31 -5.57
N THR A 209 -23.78 6.34 -5.99
CA THR A 209 -22.66 5.69 -5.32
C THR A 209 -21.49 6.65 -5.13
N ARG A 210 -20.57 6.36 -4.21
CA ARG A 210 -19.33 7.13 -4.06
C ARG A 210 -18.33 6.75 -5.13
N SER A 211 -17.65 7.76 -5.67
CA SER A 211 -16.53 7.58 -6.60
C SER A 211 -15.24 7.31 -5.84
N LEU A 212 -14.51 6.26 -6.25
CA LEU A 212 -13.11 6.01 -5.86
C LEU A 212 -12.81 6.02 -4.34
N ASP A 213 -13.84 5.99 -3.48
CA ASP A 213 -13.65 5.95 -2.02
C ASP A 213 -13.00 4.62 -1.62
N HIS A 214 -12.03 4.67 -0.70
CA HIS A 214 -11.26 3.54 -0.20
C HIS A 214 -10.42 2.77 -1.25
N LYS A 215 -10.21 3.30 -2.44
CA LYS A 215 -9.29 2.70 -3.42
C LYS A 215 -7.85 3.06 -3.10
N ILE A 216 -6.96 2.08 -3.24
CA ILE A 216 -5.52 2.31 -3.20
C ILE A 216 -5.13 2.99 -4.50
N VAL A 217 -4.39 4.08 -4.38
CA VAL A 217 -3.90 4.89 -5.49
C VAL A 217 -2.39 4.96 -5.44
N LEU A 218 -1.77 4.93 -6.60
CA LEU A 218 -0.33 5.05 -6.80
C LEU A 218 -0.08 6.31 -7.61
N TYR A 219 0.72 7.23 -7.08
CA TYR A 219 1.23 8.39 -7.82
C TYR A 219 2.75 8.31 -7.88
N VAL A 220 3.32 8.70 -9.00
CA VAL A 220 4.76 8.91 -9.09
C VAL A 220 5.12 10.08 -8.17
N THR A 221 6.14 9.89 -7.32
CA THR A 221 6.56 10.97 -6.42
C THR A 221 7.03 12.19 -7.22
N THR A 222 6.75 13.39 -6.72
CA THR A 222 7.15 14.63 -7.37
C THR A 222 8.65 14.71 -7.65
N GLU A 223 9.46 14.13 -6.76
CA GLU A 223 10.91 14.06 -6.89
C GLU A 223 11.33 13.22 -8.11
N VAL A 224 10.75 12.02 -8.27
CA VAL A 224 11.01 11.14 -9.42
C VAL A 224 10.53 11.77 -10.71
N MET A 225 9.32 12.35 -10.69
CA MET A 225 8.76 13.04 -11.85
C MET A 225 9.65 14.22 -12.26
N ARG A 226 10.08 15.06 -11.31
CA ARG A 226 11.00 16.18 -11.55
C ARG A 226 12.31 15.70 -12.19
N LYS A 227 12.95 14.68 -11.58
CA LYS A 227 14.20 14.12 -12.09
C LYS A 227 14.04 13.62 -13.53
N LYS A 228 12.99 12.87 -13.82
CA LYS A 228 12.75 12.33 -15.16
C LYS A 228 12.42 13.41 -16.19
N LEU A 229 11.60 14.39 -15.84
CA LEU A 229 11.29 15.50 -16.75
C LEU A 229 12.50 16.37 -17.09
N LEU A 230 13.44 16.54 -16.13
CA LEU A 230 14.72 17.21 -16.39
C LEU A 230 15.67 16.34 -17.22
N GLU A 231 15.76 15.03 -16.92
CA GLU A 231 16.58 14.08 -17.66
C GLU A 231 16.18 14.01 -19.14
N TYR A 232 14.88 14.04 -19.42
CA TYR A 232 14.35 14.08 -20.80
C TYR A 232 14.28 15.48 -21.42
N ASP A 233 14.82 16.49 -20.74
CA ASP A 233 14.75 17.90 -21.18
C ASP A 233 13.33 18.39 -21.53
N ALA A 234 12.31 17.80 -20.89
CA ALA A 234 10.90 18.07 -21.16
C ALA A 234 10.39 19.37 -20.51
N VAL A 235 11.04 19.83 -19.43
CA VAL A 235 10.63 21.00 -18.67
C VAL A 235 11.79 21.91 -18.33
N LYS A 236 11.48 23.22 -18.24
CA LYS A 236 12.35 24.25 -17.65
C LYS A 236 11.75 24.66 -16.29
N ILE A 237 12.56 24.57 -15.23
CA ILE A 237 12.13 24.99 -13.91
C ILE A 237 12.58 26.45 -13.69
N THR A 238 11.64 27.31 -13.31
CA THR A 238 11.87 28.71 -12.96
C THR A 238 11.31 28.97 -11.56
N VAL A 239 11.95 29.86 -10.81
CA VAL A 239 11.42 30.26 -9.51
C VAL A 239 10.63 31.57 -9.68
N GLN A 240 9.34 31.54 -9.32
CA GLN A 240 8.48 32.71 -9.32
C GLN A 240 7.86 32.89 -7.94
N LYS A 241 8.05 34.06 -7.33
CA LYS A 241 7.54 34.38 -5.98
C LYS A 241 7.92 33.32 -4.92
N GLY A 242 9.17 32.80 -4.98
CA GLY A 242 9.68 31.80 -4.05
C GLY A 242 9.16 30.36 -4.27
N LYS A 243 8.39 30.11 -5.34
CA LYS A 243 7.88 28.78 -5.69
C LYS A 243 8.45 28.32 -7.02
N GLU A 244 8.79 27.02 -7.10
CA GLU A 244 9.18 26.40 -8.39
C GLU A 244 7.97 26.34 -9.33
N VAL A 245 8.14 26.87 -10.53
CA VAL A 245 7.16 26.79 -11.62
C VAL A 245 7.77 25.99 -12.74
N TRP A 246 7.10 24.92 -13.13
CA TRP A 246 7.55 24.01 -14.18
C TRP A 246 6.88 24.42 -15.50
N LYS A 247 7.68 24.81 -16.48
CA LYS A 247 7.21 25.18 -17.81
C LYS A 247 7.61 24.10 -18.81
N PRO A 248 6.69 23.54 -19.62
CA PRO A 248 7.05 22.59 -20.65
C PRO A 248 7.96 23.26 -21.68
N LYS A 249 8.99 22.54 -22.13
CA LYS A 249 9.78 22.93 -23.31
C LYS A 249 9.04 22.43 -24.55
N GLY A 250 8.05 23.15 -24.99
CA GLY A 250 7.34 22.85 -26.24
C GLY A 250 8.29 23.04 -27.42
N ARG A 251 8.48 22.02 -28.25
CA ARG A 251 8.88 22.25 -29.63
C ARG A 251 7.63 22.77 -30.34
N SER A 252 7.62 24.05 -30.72
CA SER A 252 6.67 24.52 -31.69
C SER A 252 7.02 23.81 -33.01
N TYR A 253 6.22 22.84 -33.40
CA TYR A 253 6.23 22.40 -34.78
C TYR A 253 5.56 23.51 -35.58
N MET A 254 6.35 24.34 -36.23
CA MET A 254 5.92 25.12 -37.41
C MET A 254 5.83 24.16 -38.57
#